data_c762f7682f4901c4db726dd519de01f1
#
_entry.id   c762f7682f4901c4db726dd519de01f1
#
_cell.length_a   1.000
_cell.length_b   1.000
_cell.length_c   1.000
_cell.angle_alpha   90.00
_cell.angle_beta   90.00
_cell.angle_gamma   90.00
#
_symmetry.space_group_name_H-M   'P 1'
#
loop_
_entity.id
_entity.type
_entity.pdbx_description
1 polymer ?
#
loop_
_entity_poly.entity_id
_entity_poly.type
_entity_poly.pdbx_seq_one_letter_code
_entity_poly.pdbx_strand_id
1 'polypeptide(L)'
;MDYLHQFGLAFMAFFAIMNPVSSLPVYISLTAGDDEATAKAVARKGLLIAFGIIVVFALGGRYIFEMFGMTLPALRLAGGALVFLIGFHMLQGQHSAVHHPPAGEAAAGGDKLGVAVSPLATPLLAGPGTIATAMNLSAHEAPVNTLITIAAFALLCLITYVLFVYGKTLVRLLGQSAMNVMTRMMGLILAVIGAQMLIAGVQGAFPGL
;
A
#
# COMPACT_ATOMS: atom_id res chain seq x y z
N MET A 1 -11.16 -16.90 -15.64
CA MET A 1 -11.69 -16.25 -14.42
C MET A 1 -12.40 -14.99 -14.84
N ASP A 2 -13.57 -14.70 -14.25
CA ASP A 2 -14.30 -13.46 -14.58
C ASP A 2 -13.48 -12.24 -14.18
N TYR A 3 -13.42 -11.24 -15.03
CA TYR A 3 -12.70 -9.98 -14.78
C TYR A 3 -13.13 -9.31 -13.47
N LEU A 4 -14.39 -9.48 -13.08
CA LEU A 4 -14.92 -8.99 -11.81
C LEU A 4 -14.24 -9.66 -10.60
N HIS A 5 -14.03 -10.98 -10.68
CA HIS A 5 -13.32 -11.71 -9.63
C HIS A 5 -11.86 -11.29 -9.52
N GLN A 6 -11.17 -11.12 -10.66
CA GLN A 6 -9.79 -10.61 -10.69
C GLN A 6 -9.68 -9.19 -10.11
N PHE A 7 -10.63 -8.30 -10.47
CA PHE A 7 -10.71 -6.96 -9.90
C PHE A 7 -10.88 -7.00 -8.39
N GLY A 8 -11.79 -7.84 -7.88
CA GLY A 8 -12.02 -8.02 -6.46
C GLY A 8 -10.78 -8.50 -5.71
N LEU A 9 -10.06 -9.48 -6.26
CA LEU A 9 -8.81 -9.98 -5.68
C LEU A 9 -7.72 -8.89 -5.67
N ALA A 10 -7.55 -8.17 -6.79
CA ALA A 10 -6.57 -7.08 -6.88
C ALA A 10 -6.91 -5.95 -5.88
N PHE A 11 -8.18 -5.56 -5.80
CA PHE A 11 -8.65 -4.55 -4.85
C PHE A 11 -8.39 -4.96 -3.41
N MET A 12 -8.75 -6.19 -3.03
CA MET A 12 -8.55 -6.69 -1.66
C MET A 12 -7.06 -6.80 -1.30
N ALA A 13 -6.21 -7.23 -2.23
CA ALA A 13 -4.77 -7.28 -2.03
C ALA A 13 -4.21 -5.89 -1.77
N PHE A 14 -4.54 -4.91 -2.60
CA PHE A 14 -4.12 -3.52 -2.40
C PHE A 14 -4.70 -2.91 -1.12
N PHE A 15 -5.98 -3.16 -0.83
CA PHE A 15 -6.63 -2.65 0.37
C PHE A 15 -5.91 -3.15 1.63
N ALA A 16 -5.56 -4.43 1.68
CA ALA A 16 -4.83 -5.00 2.79
C ALA A 16 -3.43 -4.38 2.94
N ILE A 17 -2.66 -4.28 1.85
CA ILE A 17 -1.25 -3.84 1.88
C ILE A 17 -1.13 -2.34 2.12
N MET A 18 -1.88 -1.51 1.38
CA MET A 18 -1.90 -0.05 1.54
C MET A 18 -2.53 0.36 2.88
N ASN A 19 -3.50 -0.46 3.35
CA ASN A 19 -4.19 -0.34 4.62
C ASN A 19 -4.61 1.09 4.98
N PRO A 20 -5.62 1.65 4.31
CA PRO A 20 -6.03 3.05 4.50
C PRO A 20 -6.43 3.37 5.95
N VAL A 21 -6.96 2.37 6.66
CA VAL A 21 -7.43 2.53 8.05
C VAL A 21 -6.23 2.75 8.99
N SER A 22 -5.15 1.96 8.85
CA SER A 22 -3.95 2.14 9.66
C SER A 22 -3.14 3.37 9.26
N SER A 23 -3.25 3.82 8.01
CA SER A 23 -2.59 5.04 7.52
C SER A 23 -3.28 6.31 8.00
N LEU A 24 -4.55 6.21 8.44
CA LEU A 24 -5.35 7.35 8.84
C LEU A 24 -4.80 8.13 10.04
N PRO A 25 -4.38 7.51 11.16
CA PRO A 25 -3.76 8.22 12.28
C PRO A 25 -2.50 8.97 11.88
N VAL A 26 -1.69 8.37 10.99
CA VAL A 26 -0.47 8.99 10.46
C VAL A 26 -0.80 10.24 9.64
N TYR A 27 -1.75 10.12 8.71
CA TYR A 27 -2.23 11.26 7.94
C TYR A 27 -2.74 12.39 8.84
N ILE A 28 -3.55 12.08 9.87
CA ILE A 28 -4.05 13.08 10.83
C ILE A 28 -2.89 13.74 11.58
N SER A 29 -1.88 12.99 11.98
CA SER A 29 -0.68 13.52 12.63
C SER A 29 0.13 14.44 11.71
N LEU A 30 0.31 14.04 10.45
CA LEU A 30 1.05 14.83 9.45
C LEU A 30 0.35 16.13 9.08
N THR A 31 -0.98 16.17 9.19
CA THR A 31 -1.81 17.35 8.90
C THR A 31 -2.32 18.05 10.16
N ALA A 32 -1.72 17.75 11.32
CA ALA A 32 -2.07 18.38 12.58
C ALA A 32 -1.73 19.87 12.56
N GLY A 33 -2.71 20.70 12.85
CA GLY A 33 -2.56 22.18 12.82
C GLY A 33 -2.76 22.81 11.43
N ASP A 34 -2.94 22.00 10.38
CA ASP A 34 -3.30 22.53 9.06
C ASP A 34 -4.81 22.83 8.96
N ASP A 35 -5.12 23.83 8.13
CA ASP A 35 -6.49 24.09 7.72
C ASP A 35 -7.03 22.95 6.83
N GLU A 36 -8.34 22.85 6.74
CA GLU A 36 -9.00 21.75 6.00
C GLU A 36 -8.62 21.71 4.51
N ALA A 37 -8.41 22.88 3.90
CA ALA A 37 -8.03 22.99 2.49
C ALA A 37 -6.63 22.43 2.25
N THR A 38 -5.66 22.77 3.11
CA THR A 38 -4.29 22.26 3.07
C THR A 38 -4.24 20.76 3.33
N ALA A 39 -4.96 20.26 4.34
CA ALA A 39 -5.03 18.83 4.62
C ALA A 39 -5.59 18.03 3.42
N LYS A 40 -6.67 18.50 2.80
CA LYS A 40 -7.23 17.89 1.58
C LYS A 40 -6.24 17.94 0.40
N ALA A 41 -5.49 19.03 0.25
CA ALA A 41 -4.48 19.15 -0.79
C ALA A 41 -3.34 18.14 -0.60
N VAL A 42 -2.87 17.96 0.64
CA VAL A 42 -1.86 16.95 1.01
C VAL A 42 -2.36 15.54 0.69
N ALA A 43 -3.59 15.18 1.10
CA ALA A 43 -4.18 13.88 0.77
C ALA A 43 -4.25 13.64 -0.73
N ARG A 44 -4.80 14.60 -1.48
CA ARG A 44 -4.93 14.49 -2.93
C ARG A 44 -3.57 14.34 -3.62
N LYS A 45 -2.60 15.18 -3.28
CA LYS A 45 -1.24 15.14 -3.86
C LYS A 45 -0.55 13.82 -3.53
N GLY A 46 -0.61 13.36 -2.28
CA GLY A 46 -0.01 12.10 -1.85
C GLY A 46 -0.59 10.89 -2.59
N LEU A 47 -1.92 10.82 -2.71
CA LEU A 47 -2.59 9.74 -3.43
C LEU A 47 -2.35 9.78 -4.94
N LEU A 48 -2.28 10.97 -5.56
CA LEU A 48 -1.93 11.09 -6.98
C LEU A 48 -0.49 10.64 -7.26
N ILE A 49 0.46 10.98 -6.38
CA ILE A 49 1.85 10.52 -6.51
C ILE A 49 1.91 9.00 -6.32
N ALA A 50 1.26 8.46 -5.29
CA ALA A 50 1.19 7.01 -5.05
C ALA A 50 0.57 6.28 -6.25
N PHE A 51 -0.52 6.81 -6.81
CA PHE A 51 -1.14 6.29 -8.02
C PHE A 51 -0.18 6.31 -9.22
N GLY A 52 0.50 7.43 -9.45
CA GLY A 52 1.51 7.55 -10.51
C GLY A 52 2.63 6.53 -10.39
N ILE A 53 3.15 6.32 -9.17
CA ILE A 53 4.16 5.30 -8.90
C ILE A 53 3.64 3.91 -9.28
N ILE A 54 2.45 3.54 -8.80
CA ILE A 54 1.88 2.22 -9.08
C ILE A 54 1.60 2.03 -10.57
N VAL A 55 1.13 3.05 -11.28
CA VAL A 55 0.94 2.99 -12.74
C VAL A 55 2.27 2.74 -13.46
N VAL A 56 3.33 3.45 -13.09
CA VAL A 56 4.67 3.27 -13.67
C VAL A 56 5.16 1.83 -13.46
N PHE A 57 5.06 1.30 -12.25
CA PHE A 57 5.50 -0.07 -11.96
C PHE A 57 4.56 -1.14 -12.52
N ALA A 58 3.27 -0.89 -12.63
CA ALA A 58 2.32 -1.81 -13.26
C ALA A 58 2.54 -1.93 -14.78
N LEU A 59 2.82 -0.81 -15.45
CA LEU A 59 3.09 -0.78 -16.89
C LEU A 59 4.54 -1.17 -17.22
N GLY A 60 5.49 -0.68 -16.42
CA GLY A 60 6.93 -0.85 -16.65
C GLY A 60 7.52 -2.11 -16.03
N GLY A 61 6.78 -2.83 -15.18
CA GLY A 61 7.30 -3.94 -14.39
C GLY A 61 8.01 -5.00 -15.22
N ARG A 62 7.47 -5.36 -16.40
CA ARG A 62 8.09 -6.32 -17.30
C ARG A 62 9.48 -5.84 -17.80
N TYR A 63 9.59 -4.58 -18.23
CA TYR A 63 10.86 -4.00 -18.68
C TYR A 63 11.88 -3.89 -17.55
N ILE A 64 11.40 -3.55 -16.35
CA ILE A 64 12.25 -3.51 -15.14
C ILE A 64 12.79 -4.91 -14.85
N PHE A 65 11.96 -5.95 -14.92
CA PHE A 65 12.40 -7.35 -14.75
C PHE A 65 13.48 -7.74 -15.76
N GLU A 66 13.23 -7.47 -17.04
CA GLU A 66 14.16 -7.80 -18.12
C GLU A 66 15.51 -7.07 -17.95
N MET A 67 15.45 -5.77 -17.61
CA MET A 67 16.63 -4.92 -17.47
C MET A 67 17.53 -5.33 -16.28
N PHE A 68 16.94 -5.75 -15.17
CA PHE A 68 17.66 -6.14 -13.96
C PHE A 68 17.86 -7.67 -13.84
N GLY A 69 17.43 -8.44 -14.82
CA GLY A 69 17.50 -9.92 -14.76
C GLY A 69 16.67 -10.53 -13.62
N MET A 70 15.65 -9.80 -13.14
CA MET A 70 14.79 -10.25 -12.05
C MET A 70 13.73 -11.22 -12.58
N THR A 71 13.39 -12.22 -11.75
CA THR A 71 12.33 -13.17 -12.07
C THR A 71 11.09 -12.91 -11.21
N LEU A 72 9.91 -13.27 -11.72
CA LEU A 72 8.67 -13.17 -10.97
C LEU A 72 8.69 -13.95 -9.64
N PRO A 73 9.24 -15.19 -9.58
CA PRO A 73 9.43 -15.90 -8.31
C PRO A 73 10.29 -15.12 -7.31
N ALA A 74 11.41 -14.52 -7.75
CA ALA A 74 12.26 -13.71 -6.88
C ALA A 74 11.51 -12.47 -6.32
N LEU A 75 10.72 -11.80 -7.17
CA LEU A 75 9.88 -10.68 -6.72
C LEU A 75 8.84 -11.12 -5.69
N ARG A 76 8.18 -12.29 -5.92
CA ARG A 76 7.20 -12.86 -4.98
C ARG A 76 7.85 -13.18 -3.64
N LEU A 77 9.06 -13.70 -3.63
CA LEU A 77 9.82 -13.98 -2.41
C LEU A 77 10.15 -12.68 -1.66
N ALA A 78 10.77 -11.72 -2.33
CA ALA A 78 11.17 -10.46 -1.71
C ALA A 78 9.96 -9.64 -1.25
N GLY A 79 8.96 -9.46 -2.12
CA GLY A 79 7.73 -8.74 -1.81
C GLY A 79 6.91 -9.44 -0.72
N GLY A 80 6.80 -10.77 -0.79
CA GLY A 80 6.11 -11.58 0.21
C GLY A 80 6.75 -11.48 1.59
N ALA A 81 8.08 -11.51 1.66
CA ALA A 81 8.81 -11.33 2.92
C ALA A 81 8.53 -9.94 3.54
N LEU A 82 8.57 -8.89 2.72
CA LEU A 82 8.27 -7.53 3.18
C LEU A 82 6.83 -7.40 3.69
N VAL A 83 5.85 -7.88 2.91
CA VAL A 83 4.44 -7.84 3.28
C VAL A 83 4.17 -8.65 4.55
N PHE A 84 4.79 -9.83 4.67
CA PHE A 84 4.70 -10.67 5.87
C PHE A 84 5.24 -9.95 7.11
N LEU A 85 6.44 -9.35 7.01
CA LEU A 85 7.06 -8.61 8.13
C LEU A 85 6.20 -7.41 8.56
N ILE A 86 5.65 -6.67 7.60
CA ILE A 86 4.75 -5.55 7.90
C ILE A 86 3.52 -6.07 8.66
N GLY A 87 2.87 -7.11 8.16
CA GLY A 87 1.71 -7.73 8.80
C GLY A 87 2.03 -8.25 10.21
N PHE A 88 3.18 -8.86 10.39
CA PHE A 88 3.65 -9.36 11.67
C PHE A 88 3.87 -8.25 12.71
N HIS A 89 4.53 -7.15 12.33
CA HIS A 89 4.69 -5.98 13.20
C HIS A 89 3.34 -5.37 13.60
N MET A 90 2.41 -5.27 12.66
CA MET A 90 1.05 -4.75 12.93
C MET A 90 0.27 -5.64 13.91
N LEU A 91 0.40 -6.98 13.81
CA LEU A 91 -0.18 -7.93 14.77
C LEU A 91 0.33 -7.70 16.19
N GLN A 92 1.60 -7.39 16.34
CA GLN A 92 2.22 -7.09 17.63
C GLN A 92 1.82 -5.70 18.18
N GLY A 93 1.05 -4.92 17.42
CA GLY A 93 0.73 -3.54 17.77
C GLY A 93 1.91 -2.59 17.59
N GLN A 94 2.97 -3.04 16.93
CA GLN A 94 4.12 -2.21 16.56
C GLN A 94 3.81 -1.55 15.22
N HIS A 95 4.02 -0.25 15.15
CA HIS A 95 3.95 0.47 13.89
C HIS A 95 5.20 0.13 13.09
N SER A 96 5.03 -0.49 11.93
CA SER A 96 6.17 -0.80 11.06
C SER A 96 6.85 0.50 10.64
N ALA A 97 8.17 0.60 10.82
CA ALA A 97 8.95 1.77 10.39
C ALA A 97 8.80 2.08 8.89
N VAL A 98 8.43 1.08 8.10
CA VAL A 98 8.12 1.23 6.66
C VAL A 98 6.80 1.97 6.43
N HIS A 99 5.82 1.83 7.34
CA HIS A 99 4.51 2.48 7.24
C HIS A 99 4.39 3.71 8.14
N HIS A 100 5.30 3.89 9.10
CA HIS A 100 5.25 4.98 10.07
C HIS A 100 6.67 5.50 10.31
N PRO A 101 7.21 6.37 9.44
CA PRO A 101 8.47 7.03 9.72
C PRO A 101 8.37 7.82 11.01
N PRO A 102 9.48 7.93 11.79
CA PRO A 102 9.49 8.67 13.04
C PRO A 102 8.98 10.09 12.85
N ALA A 103 8.08 10.54 13.72
CA ALA A 103 7.42 11.84 13.63
C ALA A 103 8.40 13.05 13.66
N GLY A 104 9.67 12.83 14.00
CA GLY A 104 10.70 13.88 14.06
C GLY A 104 11.24 14.33 12.70
N GLU A 105 11.21 13.51 11.66
CA GLU A 105 11.76 13.87 10.36
C GLU A 105 10.76 14.65 9.47
N ALA A 106 9.46 14.51 9.74
CA ALA A 106 8.41 15.22 9.00
C ALA A 106 8.30 16.72 9.36
N ALA A 107 8.84 17.13 10.52
CA ALA A 107 8.68 18.50 11.04
C ALA A 107 9.79 19.48 10.62
N ALA A 108 10.85 19.05 9.96
CA ALA A 108 12.04 19.85 9.73
C ALA A 108 12.05 20.70 8.44
N GLY A 109 11.02 20.65 7.61
CA GLY A 109 11.00 21.43 6.37
C GLY A 109 9.66 22.13 6.16
N GLY A 110 9.68 23.44 6.05
CA GLY A 110 8.51 24.34 5.89
C GLY A 110 7.69 24.16 4.60
N ASP A 111 7.86 23.09 3.84
CA ASP A 111 7.05 22.76 2.68
C ASP A 111 5.96 21.73 3.04
N LYS A 112 4.78 22.22 3.40
CA LYS A 112 3.61 21.40 3.73
C LYS A 112 3.19 20.46 2.60
N LEU A 113 3.49 20.78 1.36
CA LEU A 113 3.23 19.93 0.21
C LEU A 113 4.33 18.86 0.01
N GLY A 114 5.51 19.05 0.59
CA GLY A 114 6.57 18.04 0.65
C GLY A 114 6.17 16.81 1.45
N VAL A 115 5.37 16.98 2.52
CA VAL A 115 4.78 15.90 3.32
C VAL A 115 3.90 14.96 2.48
N ALA A 116 3.28 15.46 1.41
CA ALA A 116 2.50 14.63 0.49
C ALA A 116 3.40 13.64 -0.30
N VAL A 117 4.66 13.97 -0.52
CA VAL A 117 5.62 13.09 -1.21
C VAL A 117 6.25 12.11 -0.23
N SER A 118 6.80 12.64 0.86
CA SER A 118 7.44 11.87 1.92
C SER A 118 6.98 12.43 3.27
N PRO A 119 6.46 11.60 4.17
CA PRO A 119 6.33 10.15 4.09
C PRO A 119 4.98 9.63 3.55
N LEU A 120 4.04 10.51 3.11
CA LEU A 120 2.67 10.06 2.79
C LEU A 120 2.62 9.18 1.52
N ALA A 121 3.06 9.69 0.36
CA ALA A 121 3.03 8.89 -0.87
C ALA A 121 4.04 7.74 -0.80
N THR A 122 5.25 8.02 -0.40
CA THR A 122 6.34 7.06 -0.21
C THR A 122 6.95 7.22 1.18
N PRO A 123 7.04 6.17 2.00
CA PRO A 123 6.71 4.75 1.73
C PRO A 123 5.28 4.32 2.11
N LEU A 124 4.43 5.22 2.64
CA LEU A 124 3.19 4.82 3.30
C LEU A 124 2.15 4.23 2.33
N LEU A 125 1.80 4.94 1.25
CA LEU A 125 0.75 4.53 0.31
C LEU A 125 1.29 3.66 -0.84
N ALA A 126 2.42 4.04 -1.43
CA ALA A 126 3.12 3.29 -2.47
C ALA A 126 4.43 2.71 -1.92
N GLY A 127 4.35 1.90 -0.89
CA GLY A 127 5.47 1.20 -0.31
C GLY A 127 5.96 0.02 -1.15
N PRO A 128 7.13 -0.57 -0.78
CA PRO A 128 7.70 -1.71 -1.52
C PRO A 128 6.73 -2.88 -1.68
N GLY A 129 5.90 -3.16 -0.67
CA GLY A 129 4.85 -4.19 -0.73
C GLY A 129 3.77 -3.88 -1.77
N THR A 130 3.31 -2.63 -1.84
CA THR A 130 2.30 -2.19 -2.82
C THR A 130 2.85 -2.27 -4.24
N ILE A 131 4.11 -1.84 -4.44
CA ILE A 131 4.81 -1.92 -5.72
C ILE A 131 4.98 -3.38 -6.15
N ALA A 132 5.49 -4.25 -5.26
CA ALA A 132 5.66 -5.66 -5.55
C ALA A 132 4.34 -6.35 -5.92
N THR A 133 3.25 -5.99 -5.23
CA THR A 133 1.91 -6.50 -5.55
C THR A 133 1.42 -6.01 -6.90
N ALA A 134 1.58 -4.72 -7.22
CA ALA A 134 1.23 -4.17 -8.52
C ALA A 134 1.97 -4.90 -9.65
N MET A 135 3.28 -5.06 -9.51
CA MET A 135 4.10 -5.78 -10.49
C MET A 135 3.69 -7.25 -10.62
N ASN A 136 3.41 -7.94 -9.49
CA ASN A 136 2.98 -9.33 -9.52
C ASN A 136 1.61 -9.51 -10.21
N LEU A 137 0.65 -8.63 -9.94
CA LEU A 137 -0.68 -8.67 -10.57
C LEU A 137 -0.63 -8.31 -12.07
N SER A 138 0.29 -7.42 -12.46
CA SER A 138 0.47 -6.97 -13.84
C SER A 138 1.43 -7.86 -14.66
N ALA A 139 2.13 -8.81 -14.03
CA ALA A 139 3.13 -9.66 -14.70
C ALA A 139 2.53 -10.72 -15.65
N HIS A 140 1.23 -10.88 -15.68
CA HIS A 140 0.55 -11.80 -16.59
C HIS A 140 0.45 -11.17 -17.99
N GLU A 141 0.65 -11.97 -19.04
CA GLU A 141 0.83 -11.52 -20.44
C GLU A 141 -0.33 -10.71 -21.02
N ALA A 142 -1.53 -10.78 -20.44
CA ALA A 142 -2.68 -10.06 -20.95
C ALA A 142 -2.71 -8.60 -20.47
N PRO A 143 -2.73 -7.60 -21.37
CA PRO A 143 -2.79 -6.18 -21.00
C PRO A 143 -4.03 -5.81 -20.18
N VAL A 144 -5.08 -6.62 -20.25
CA VAL A 144 -6.29 -6.48 -19.44
C VAL A 144 -6.01 -6.61 -17.95
N ASN A 145 -5.08 -7.48 -17.54
CA ASN A 145 -4.71 -7.66 -16.12
C ASN A 145 -4.05 -6.40 -15.55
N THR A 146 -3.21 -5.75 -16.34
CA THR A 146 -2.60 -4.46 -15.95
C THR A 146 -3.66 -3.37 -15.80
N LEU A 147 -4.64 -3.32 -16.72
CA LEU A 147 -5.73 -2.35 -16.63
C LEU A 147 -6.61 -2.60 -15.39
N ILE A 148 -6.93 -3.86 -15.10
CA ILE A 148 -7.67 -4.25 -13.88
C ILE A 148 -6.90 -3.85 -12.63
N THR A 149 -5.60 -4.09 -12.59
CA THR A 149 -4.72 -3.71 -11.48
C THR A 149 -4.74 -2.21 -11.24
N ILE A 150 -4.57 -1.41 -12.31
CA ILE A 150 -4.60 0.05 -12.24
C ILE A 150 -5.98 0.55 -11.78
N ALA A 151 -7.07 0.00 -12.34
CA ALA A 151 -8.42 0.39 -11.97
C ALA A 151 -8.75 0.05 -10.51
N ALA A 152 -8.32 -1.11 -10.02
CA ALA A 152 -8.48 -1.51 -8.62
C ALA A 152 -7.74 -0.56 -7.67
N PHE A 153 -6.50 -0.18 -8.02
CA PHE A 153 -5.74 0.77 -7.22
C PHE A 153 -6.30 2.20 -7.30
N ALA A 154 -6.82 2.62 -8.46
CA ALA A 154 -7.51 3.91 -8.61
C ALA A 154 -8.74 4.01 -7.69
N LEU A 155 -9.58 2.96 -7.66
CA LEU A 155 -10.72 2.90 -6.77
C LEU A 155 -10.29 2.96 -5.30
N LEU A 156 -9.23 2.24 -4.94
CA LEU A 156 -8.68 2.28 -3.59
C LEU A 156 -8.18 3.67 -3.22
N CYS A 157 -7.48 4.36 -4.12
CA CYS A 157 -7.05 5.76 -3.90
C CYS A 157 -8.24 6.69 -3.65
N LEU A 158 -9.34 6.51 -4.40
CA LEU A 158 -10.56 7.30 -4.20
C LEU A 158 -11.18 7.04 -2.82
N ILE A 159 -11.30 5.78 -2.42
CA ILE A 159 -11.82 5.39 -1.10
C ILE A 159 -10.90 5.96 0.01
N THR A 160 -9.59 5.85 -0.17
CA THR A 160 -8.60 6.36 0.79
C THR A 160 -8.68 7.88 0.92
N TYR A 161 -8.89 8.59 -0.19
CA TYR A 161 -9.11 10.03 -0.16
C TYR A 161 -10.33 10.40 0.70
N VAL A 162 -11.45 9.71 0.49
CA VAL A 162 -12.66 9.91 1.30
C VAL A 162 -12.39 9.62 2.77
N LEU A 163 -11.72 8.50 3.07
CA LEU A 163 -11.34 8.15 4.44
C LEU A 163 -10.45 9.21 5.09
N PHE A 164 -9.49 9.78 4.37
CA PHE A 164 -8.62 10.83 4.89
C PHE A 164 -9.37 12.14 5.14
N VAL A 165 -10.24 12.56 4.20
CA VAL A 165 -11.04 13.76 4.36
C VAL A 165 -11.97 13.68 5.59
N TYR A 166 -12.61 12.53 5.79
CA TYR A 166 -13.51 12.30 6.93
C TYR A 166 -12.80 11.67 8.14
N GLY A 167 -11.48 11.54 8.08
CA GLY A 167 -10.71 10.75 9.03
C GLY A 167 -10.81 11.19 10.47
N LYS A 168 -10.77 12.49 10.75
CA LYS A 168 -10.93 13.03 12.12
C LYS A 168 -12.27 12.60 12.73
N THR A 169 -13.34 12.65 11.95
CA THR A 169 -14.67 12.22 12.37
C THR A 169 -14.72 10.71 12.59
N LEU A 170 -14.13 9.95 11.71
CA LEU A 170 -14.09 8.50 11.80
C LEU A 170 -13.33 8.00 13.04
N VAL A 171 -12.14 8.55 13.30
CA VAL A 171 -11.34 8.20 14.49
C VAL A 171 -12.08 8.61 15.78
N ARG A 172 -12.76 9.76 15.77
CA ARG A 172 -13.55 10.21 16.91
C ARG A 172 -14.75 9.30 17.18
N LEU A 173 -15.39 8.78 16.13
CA LEU A 173 -16.57 7.92 16.25
C LEU A 173 -16.19 6.50 16.70
N LEU A 174 -15.14 5.92 16.11
CA LEU A 174 -14.72 4.53 16.39
C LEU A 174 -13.91 4.41 17.68
N GLY A 175 -13.20 5.46 18.06
CA GLY A 175 -12.28 5.46 19.18
C GLY A 175 -10.97 4.70 18.90
N GLN A 176 -9.96 4.98 19.71
CA GLN A 176 -8.61 4.42 19.53
C GLN A 176 -8.56 2.90 19.66
N SER A 177 -9.38 2.34 20.55
CA SER A 177 -9.41 0.87 20.77
C SER A 177 -9.90 0.12 19.53
N ALA A 178 -10.96 0.60 18.88
CA ALA A 178 -11.46 -0.01 17.64
C ALA A 178 -10.43 0.11 16.51
N MET A 179 -9.78 1.27 16.37
CA MET A 179 -8.69 1.47 15.40
C MET A 179 -7.54 0.48 15.61
N ASN A 180 -7.14 0.24 16.86
CA ASN A 180 -6.09 -0.72 17.18
C ASN A 180 -6.49 -2.16 16.83
N VAL A 181 -7.74 -2.55 17.11
CA VAL A 181 -8.25 -3.88 16.73
C VAL A 181 -8.26 -4.04 15.21
N MET A 182 -8.78 -3.05 14.48
CA MET A 182 -8.80 -3.07 13.00
C MET A 182 -7.39 -3.19 12.44
N THR A 183 -6.43 -2.44 12.97
CA THR A 183 -5.02 -2.49 12.55
C THR A 183 -4.43 -3.88 12.74
N ARG A 184 -4.67 -4.53 13.89
CA ARG A 184 -4.19 -5.90 14.14
C ARG A 184 -4.84 -6.92 13.22
N MET A 185 -6.15 -6.81 12.96
CA MET A 185 -6.84 -7.70 12.03
C MET A 185 -6.31 -7.54 10.60
N MET A 186 -6.07 -6.31 10.15
CA MET A 186 -5.41 -6.06 8.87
C MET A 186 -4.00 -6.63 8.84
N GLY A 187 -3.26 -6.54 9.95
CA GLY A 187 -1.94 -7.16 10.10
C GLY A 187 -1.97 -8.67 9.88
N LEU A 188 -2.98 -9.37 10.41
CA LEU A 188 -3.16 -10.80 10.16
C LEU A 188 -3.37 -11.09 8.67
N ILE A 189 -4.25 -10.34 8.02
CA ILE A 189 -4.52 -10.49 6.58
C ILE A 189 -3.24 -10.27 5.77
N LEU A 190 -2.47 -9.22 6.09
CA LEU A 190 -1.18 -8.96 5.44
C LEU A 190 -0.19 -10.11 5.64
N ALA A 191 -0.06 -10.62 6.86
CA ALA A 191 0.83 -11.74 7.13
C ALA A 191 0.46 -12.97 6.30
N VAL A 192 -0.83 -13.28 6.17
CA VAL A 192 -1.32 -14.39 5.33
C VAL A 192 -1.02 -14.14 3.85
N ILE A 193 -1.28 -12.93 3.33
CA ILE A 193 -0.95 -12.55 1.95
C ILE A 193 0.55 -12.69 1.69
N GLY A 194 1.38 -12.16 2.59
CA GLY A 194 2.84 -12.26 2.49
C GLY A 194 3.31 -13.72 2.48
N ALA A 195 2.77 -14.56 3.38
CA ALA A 195 3.07 -15.99 3.41
C ALA A 195 2.66 -16.69 2.09
N GLN A 196 1.49 -16.36 1.54
CA GLN A 196 1.02 -16.90 0.27
C GLN A 196 1.93 -16.50 -0.90
N MET A 197 2.42 -15.27 -0.91
CA MET A 197 3.39 -14.81 -1.91
C MET A 197 4.73 -15.54 -1.78
N LEU A 198 5.20 -15.79 -0.56
CA LEU A 198 6.41 -16.58 -0.30
C LEU A 198 6.28 -18.00 -0.84
N ILE A 199 5.16 -18.69 -0.53
CA ILE A 199 4.88 -20.04 -1.02
C ILE A 199 4.87 -20.07 -2.55
N ALA A 200 4.14 -19.14 -3.18
CA ALA A 200 4.08 -19.03 -4.64
C ALA A 200 5.45 -18.68 -5.27
N GLY A 201 6.29 -17.94 -4.55
CA GLY A 201 7.66 -17.64 -4.96
C GLY A 201 8.56 -18.85 -4.94
N VAL A 202 8.51 -19.65 -3.86
CA VAL A 202 9.26 -20.92 -3.73
C VAL A 202 8.83 -21.91 -4.81
N GLN A 203 7.53 -22.15 -4.98
CA GLN A 203 7.01 -23.06 -6.00
C GLN A 203 7.39 -22.63 -7.41
N GLY A 204 7.41 -21.32 -7.69
CA GLY A 204 7.84 -20.80 -9.00
C GLY A 204 9.34 -20.86 -9.23
N ALA A 205 10.15 -20.79 -8.17
CA ALA A 205 11.61 -20.90 -8.26
C ALA A 205 12.08 -22.37 -8.37
N PHE A 206 11.33 -23.30 -7.76
CA PHE A 206 11.66 -24.73 -7.71
C PHE A 206 10.44 -25.56 -8.19
N PRO A 207 10.24 -25.69 -9.53
CA PRO A 207 9.06 -26.38 -10.07
C PRO A 207 8.98 -27.88 -9.76
N GLY A 208 9.97 -28.43 -9.08
CA GLY A 208 10.05 -29.85 -8.68
C GLY A 208 9.81 -30.12 -7.18
N LEU A 209 9.55 -29.10 -6.39
CA LEU A 209 9.07 -29.19 -5.01
C LEU A 209 7.54 -29.17 -4.99
#